data_0416207a278c8e04645321b9fb28411b
#
_entry.id   0416207a278c8e04645321b9fb28411b
#
_cell.length_a   1.000
_cell.length_b   1.000
_cell.length_c   1.000
_cell.angle_alpha   90.00
_cell.angle_beta   90.00
_cell.angle_gamma   90.00
#
_symmetry.space_group_name_H-M   'P 1'
#
loop_
_entity.id
_entity.type
_entity.pdbx_description
1 polymer ?
#
loop_
_entity_poly.entity_id
_entity_poly.type
_entity_poly.pdbx_seq_one_letter_code
_entity_poly.pdbx_strand_id
1 'polypeptide(L)'
;DRTGYVWVGTTEGLNRYDGYTFKVFLPVPDCPESIQSSSIDKLFEDSDGGIWIFFSSGGISRYDRGSDTFLNFTKEWLRQQLRVYGSPTCFSASVPGHIFIGTENGMLEYDAKEKKLVRLSPAGSVVSSSPVNCLYSAPDHSFWVGTLAGFSLYDKETNHFQDYTIRTNDREDINAGNLNGVNAIYIDRFDYMWLGTGREGAFRSVDM
;
A
#
# COMPACT_ATOMS: atom_id res chain seq x y z
N ASP A 1 0.07 -17.63 4.50
CA ASP A 1 1.42 -17.09 4.67
C ASP A 1 2.49 -18.12 4.34
N ARG A 2 3.73 -17.69 4.24
CA ARG A 2 4.88 -18.56 3.89
C ARG A 2 5.17 -19.69 4.89
N THR A 3 4.63 -19.63 6.09
CA THR A 3 4.78 -20.66 7.11
C THR A 3 3.63 -21.67 7.13
N GLY A 4 2.66 -21.52 6.22
CA GLY A 4 1.52 -22.41 6.08
C GLY A 4 0.29 -22.05 6.91
N TYR A 5 0.33 -20.97 7.68
CA TYR A 5 -0.86 -20.47 8.37
C TYR A 5 -1.82 -19.77 7.41
N VAL A 6 -3.11 -19.94 7.62
CA VAL A 6 -4.15 -19.14 6.98
C VAL A 6 -4.58 -18.03 7.93
N TRP A 7 -4.50 -16.79 7.46
CA TRP A 7 -4.92 -15.61 8.21
C TRP A 7 -6.26 -15.10 7.70
N VAL A 8 -7.18 -14.86 8.60
CA VAL A 8 -8.53 -14.41 8.28
C VAL A 8 -8.85 -13.17 9.11
N GLY A 9 -8.96 -12.03 8.43
CA GLY A 9 -9.48 -10.79 9.01
C GLY A 9 -11.00 -10.78 8.95
N THR A 10 -11.63 -10.42 10.05
CA THR A 10 -13.09 -10.30 10.18
C THR A 10 -13.46 -8.95 10.80
N THR A 11 -14.75 -8.69 10.95
CA THR A 11 -15.25 -7.55 11.75
C THR A 11 -15.13 -7.78 13.27
N GLU A 12 -14.79 -9.01 13.68
CA GLU A 12 -14.75 -9.43 15.09
C GLU A 12 -13.36 -9.91 15.55
N GLY A 13 -12.33 -9.68 14.76
CA GLY A 13 -10.96 -10.01 15.13
C GLY A 13 -10.13 -10.62 14.02
N LEU A 14 -8.84 -10.82 14.33
CA LEU A 14 -7.89 -11.51 13.47
C LEU A 14 -7.78 -12.97 13.90
N ASN A 15 -7.88 -13.86 12.93
CA ASN A 15 -7.81 -15.29 13.16
C ASN A 15 -6.61 -15.89 12.41
N ARG A 16 -5.86 -16.74 13.08
CA ARG A 16 -4.80 -17.56 12.49
C ARG A 16 -5.13 -19.03 12.60
N TYR A 17 -5.21 -19.73 11.48
CA TYR A 17 -5.49 -21.16 11.39
C TYR A 17 -4.23 -21.94 11.03
N ASP A 18 -3.94 -22.98 11.79
CA ASP A 18 -2.75 -23.83 11.64
C ASP A 18 -2.99 -25.16 10.91
N GLY A 19 -4.22 -25.36 10.41
CA GLY A 19 -4.67 -26.63 9.84
C GLY A 19 -5.54 -27.45 10.81
N TYR A 20 -5.52 -27.12 12.10
CA TYR A 20 -6.27 -27.85 13.16
C TYR A 20 -7.09 -26.91 14.03
N THR A 21 -6.51 -25.81 14.48
CA THR A 21 -7.12 -24.88 15.43
C THR A 21 -7.01 -23.43 14.96
N PHE A 22 -7.94 -22.61 15.48
CA PHE A 22 -7.89 -21.16 15.31
C PHE A 22 -7.30 -20.50 16.55
N LYS A 23 -6.29 -19.66 16.36
CA LYS A 23 -5.90 -18.67 17.35
C LYS A 23 -6.56 -17.33 16.99
N VAL A 24 -7.34 -16.80 17.94
CA VAL A 24 -8.05 -15.52 17.76
C VAL A 24 -7.28 -14.41 18.46
N PHE A 25 -7.08 -13.30 17.77
CA PHE A 25 -6.48 -12.09 18.32
C PHE A 25 -7.55 -11.00 18.41
N LEU A 26 -7.72 -10.47 19.60
CA LEU A 26 -8.68 -9.40 19.91
C LEU A 26 -7.96 -8.23 20.59
N PRO A 27 -8.52 -7.02 20.51
CA PRO A 27 -8.03 -5.91 21.30
C PRO A 27 -8.13 -6.21 22.79
N VAL A 28 -7.05 -5.95 23.53
CA VAL A 28 -7.02 -6.09 24.98
C VAL A 28 -6.84 -4.68 25.57
N PRO A 29 -7.77 -4.22 26.43
CA PRO A 29 -7.64 -2.93 27.09
C PRO A 29 -6.29 -2.79 27.82
N ASP A 30 -5.68 -1.62 27.72
CA ASP A 30 -4.42 -1.27 28.36
C ASP A 30 -3.21 -2.15 27.96
N CYS A 31 -3.33 -2.91 26.86
CA CYS A 31 -2.25 -3.71 26.30
C CYS A 31 -1.83 -3.13 24.93
N PRO A 32 -0.79 -2.29 24.86
CA PRO A 32 -0.36 -1.67 23.61
C PRO A 32 0.20 -2.65 22.59
N GLU A 33 0.57 -3.85 23.01
CA GLU A 33 1.08 -4.93 22.16
C GLU A 33 -0.02 -5.84 21.62
N SER A 34 -1.28 -5.63 22.02
CA SER A 34 -2.42 -6.30 21.42
C SER A 34 -2.83 -5.64 20.10
N ILE A 35 -3.62 -6.34 19.28
CA ILE A 35 -4.22 -5.73 18.09
C ILE A 35 -5.09 -4.54 18.47
N GLN A 36 -5.03 -3.44 17.72
CA GLN A 36 -5.69 -2.18 18.12
C GLN A 36 -7.19 -2.12 17.83
N SER A 37 -7.71 -2.98 16.94
CA SER A 37 -9.14 -3.03 16.58
C SER A 37 -9.51 -4.43 16.11
N SER A 38 -10.77 -4.80 16.29
CA SER A 38 -11.31 -6.07 15.77
C SER A 38 -11.79 -5.99 14.32
N SER A 39 -12.14 -4.81 13.82
CA SER A 39 -12.69 -4.67 12.45
C SER A 39 -11.58 -4.54 11.42
N ILE A 40 -11.28 -5.65 10.75
CA ILE A 40 -10.18 -5.79 9.80
C ILE A 40 -10.69 -5.62 8.37
N ASP A 41 -10.02 -4.78 7.60
CA ASP A 41 -10.31 -4.53 6.18
C ASP A 41 -9.41 -5.35 5.26
N LYS A 42 -8.07 -5.32 5.49
CA LYS A 42 -7.10 -5.99 4.63
C LYS A 42 -5.97 -6.61 5.44
N LEU A 43 -5.42 -7.68 4.88
CA LEU A 43 -4.22 -8.37 5.40
C LEU A 43 -3.17 -8.47 4.31
N PHE A 44 -1.91 -8.39 4.73
CA PHE A 44 -0.77 -8.54 3.85
C PHE A 44 0.43 -9.16 4.58
N GLU A 45 1.19 -10.02 3.92
CA GLU A 45 2.44 -10.57 4.46
C GLU A 45 3.65 -9.87 3.82
N ASP A 46 4.56 -9.35 4.65
CA ASP A 46 5.78 -8.72 4.18
C ASP A 46 6.91 -9.73 3.87
N SER A 47 8.03 -9.23 3.32
CA SER A 47 9.20 -10.05 2.99
C SER A 47 9.81 -10.77 4.19
N ASP A 48 9.63 -10.24 5.39
CA ASP A 48 10.18 -10.80 6.63
C ASP A 48 9.19 -11.75 7.32
N GLY A 49 8.00 -11.94 6.72
CA GLY A 49 6.93 -12.78 7.26
C GLY A 49 6.07 -12.11 8.31
N GLY A 50 6.21 -10.80 8.54
CA GLY A 50 5.29 -10.00 9.34
C GLY A 50 3.92 -9.90 8.65
N ILE A 51 2.86 -9.94 9.43
CA ILE A 51 1.51 -9.75 8.90
C ILE A 51 1.06 -8.33 9.18
N TRP A 52 0.74 -7.60 8.11
CA TRP A 52 0.18 -6.26 8.18
C TRP A 52 -1.33 -6.32 8.19
N ILE A 53 -1.92 -5.55 9.06
CA ILE A 53 -3.35 -5.50 9.32
C ILE A 53 -3.82 -4.07 9.13
N PHE A 54 -4.78 -3.87 8.24
CA PHE A 54 -5.45 -2.60 8.00
C PHE A 54 -6.86 -2.67 8.57
N PHE A 55 -7.25 -1.63 9.30
CA PHE A 55 -8.53 -1.59 10.00
C PHE A 55 -9.53 -0.68 9.30
N SER A 56 -10.79 -1.10 9.25
CA SER A 56 -11.89 -0.30 8.69
C SER A 56 -12.05 1.05 9.38
N SER A 57 -11.66 1.13 10.67
CA SER A 57 -11.64 2.38 11.43
C SER A 57 -10.47 3.31 11.06
N GLY A 58 -9.55 2.87 10.20
CA GLY A 58 -8.24 3.47 9.96
C GLY A 58 -7.22 3.02 11.02
N GLY A 59 -5.95 3.20 10.71
CA GLY A 59 -4.86 2.64 11.50
C GLY A 59 -4.29 1.37 10.88
N ILE A 60 -3.09 1.02 11.33
CA ILE A 60 -2.29 -0.08 10.77
C ILE A 60 -1.62 -0.79 11.93
N SER A 61 -1.62 -2.12 11.92
CA SER A 61 -0.80 -2.94 12.81
C SER A 61 0.11 -3.86 12.01
N ARG A 62 1.25 -4.17 12.58
CA ARG A 62 2.14 -5.22 12.09
C ARG A 62 2.31 -6.29 13.17
N TYR A 63 1.93 -7.52 12.87
CA TYR A 63 2.17 -8.65 13.74
C TYR A 63 3.61 -9.12 13.62
N ASP A 64 4.30 -9.24 14.73
CA ASP A 64 5.65 -9.81 14.85
C ASP A 64 5.53 -11.27 15.32
N ARG A 65 6.02 -12.18 14.48
CA ARG A 65 5.98 -13.62 14.78
C ARG A 65 6.90 -14.03 15.91
N GLY A 66 8.03 -13.32 16.08
CA GLY A 66 9.05 -13.67 17.08
C GLY A 66 8.59 -13.40 18.48
N SER A 67 7.86 -12.31 18.69
CA SER A 67 7.33 -11.89 19.98
C SER A 67 5.87 -12.26 20.20
N ASP A 68 5.13 -12.65 19.14
CA ASP A 68 3.68 -12.88 19.14
C ASP A 68 2.88 -11.61 19.54
N THR A 69 3.40 -10.44 19.18
CA THR A 69 2.85 -9.11 19.54
C THR A 69 2.55 -8.27 18.31
N PHE A 70 1.91 -7.12 18.51
CA PHE A 70 1.58 -6.17 17.47
C PHE A 70 2.31 -4.83 17.67
N LEU A 71 2.91 -4.32 16.61
CA LEU A 71 3.35 -2.94 16.50
C LEU A 71 2.20 -2.13 15.92
N ASN A 72 1.71 -1.15 16.66
CA ASN A 72 0.49 -0.41 16.33
C ASN A 72 0.79 1.02 15.89
N PHE A 73 0.25 1.40 14.72
CA PHE A 73 0.17 2.77 14.23
C PHE A 73 -1.29 3.18 14.21
N THR A 74 -1.75 3.82 15.29
CA THR A 74 -3.17 4.19 15.40
C THR A 74 -3.53 5.27 14.39
N LYS A 75 -4.82 5.36 14.01
CA LYS A 75 -5.33 6.40 13.12
C LYS A 75 -4.95 7.80 13.63
N GLU A 76 -5.05 8.02 14.92
CA GLU A 76 -4.72 9.29 15.54
C GLU A 76 -3.21 9.60 15.43
N TRP A 77 -2.36 8.60 15.66
CA TRP A 77 -0.91 8.75 15.50
C TRP A 77 -0.55 9.07 14.03
N LEU A 78 -1.12 8.34 13.06
CA LEU A 78 -0.93 8.58 11.63
C LEU A 78 -1.32 10.00 11.25
N ARG A 79 -2.45 10.49 11.76
CA ARG A 79 -2.94 11.84 11.51
C ARG A 79 -2.03 12.91 12.10
N GLN A 80 -1.63 12.76 13.36
CA GLN A 80 -0.85 13.77 14.09
C GLN A 80 0.62 13.80 13.64
N GLN A 81 1.25 12.64 13.49
CA GLN A 81 2.69 12.54 13.21
C GLN A 81 2.99 12.61 11.70
N LEU A 82 2.17 11.97 10.88
CA LEU A 82 2.43 11.83 9.44
C LEU A 82 1.44 12.60 8.56
N ARG A 83 0.44 13.26 9.15
CA ARG A 83 -0.63 13.98 8.43
C ARG A 83 -1.34 13.08 7.41
N VAL A 84 -1.51 11.81 7.75
CA VAL A 84 -2.26 10.85 6.94
C VAL A 84 -3.72 10.87 7.38
N TYR A 85 -4.59 11.20 6.43
CA TYR A 85 -6.03 11.25 6.60
C TYR A 85 -6.63 10.21 5.65
N GLY A 86 -7.43 9.31 6.16
CA GLY A 86 -8.04 8.25 5.36
C GLY A 86 -7.38 6.89 5.56
N SER A 87 -7.89 5.92 4.82
CA SER A 87 -7.53 4.51 4.97
C SER A 87 -6.38 4.12 4.04
N PRO A 88 -5.58 3.10 4.42
CA PRO A 88 -4.67 2.46 3.49
C PRO A 88 -5.44 1.82 2.32
N THR A 89 -4.93 1.99 1.11
CA THR A 89 -5.59 1.53 -0.12
C THR A 89 -4.89 0.31 -0.73
N CYS A 90 -3.57 0.35 -0.76
CA CYS A 90 -2.72 -0.69 -1.35
C CYS A 90 -1.36 -0.75 -0.64
N PHE A 91 -0.58 -1.77 -0.95
CA PHE A 91 0.77 -1.97 -0.38
C PHE A 91 1.66 -2.74 -1.35
N SER A 92 2.96 -2.65 -1.12
CA SER A 92 4.00 -3.44 -1.78
C SER A 92 5.17 -3.69 -0.84
N ALA A 93 5.72 -4.90 -0.87
CA ALA A 93 6.91 -5.30 -0.10
C ALA A 93 8.00 -5.87 -1.01
N SER A 94 8.07 -5.40 -2.24
CA SER A 94 9.00 -5.89 -3.26
C SER A 94 10.45 -5.45 -3.06
N VAL A 95 10.67 -4.43 -2.23
CA VAL A 95 12.02 -4.00 -1.84
C VAL A 95 12.34 -4.63 -0.48
N PRO A 96 13.37 -5.48 -0.37
CA PRO A 96 13.72 -6.12 0.89
C PRO A 96 13.91 -5.12 2.03
N GLY A 97 13.27 -5.39 3.17
CA GLY A 97 13.33 -4.51 4.36
C GLY A 97 12.48 -3.24 4.26
N HIS A 98 11.79 -3.00 3.16
CA HIS A 98 10.93 -1.82 2.99
C HIS A 98 9.53 -2.21 2.57
N ILE A 99 8.55 -1.57 3.16
CA ILE A 99 7.14 -1.77 2.83
C ILE A 99 6.54 -0.43 2.48
N PHE A 100 5.94 -0.36 1.29
CA PHE A 100 5.27 0.82 0.80
C PHE A 100 3.76 0.64 0.96
N ILE A 101 3.10 1.67 1.48
CA ILE A 101 1.66 1.66 1.77
C ILE A 101 1.05 2.87 1.10
N GLY A 102 0.18 2.64 0.12
CA GLY A 102 -0.66 3.68 -0.46
C GLY A 102 -1.80 4.04 0.49
N THR A 103 -2.17 5.31 0.52
CA THR A 103 -3.27 5.84 1.33
C THR A 103 -4.16 6.75 0.49
N GLU A 104 -5.31 7.16 1.03
CA GLU A 104 -6.20 8.12 0.38
C GLU A 104 -5.57 9.52 0.20
N ASN A 105 -4.45 9.81 0.83
CA ASN A 105 -3.76 11.09 0.70
C ASN A 105 -2.24 10.99 0.68
N GLY A 106 -1.71 10.08 -0.11
CA GLY A 106 -0.27 9.92 -0.31
C GLY A 106 0.24 8.52 0.02
N MET A 107 1.54 8.39 0.21
CA MET A 107 2.22 7.13 0.40
C MET A 107 3.06 7.12 1.67
N LEU A 108 3.14 5.96 2.32
CA LEU A 108 4.00 5.70 3.47
C LEU A 108 5.07 4.66 3.10
N GLU A 109 6.21 4.77 3.75
CA GLU A 109 7.26 3.76 3.75
C GLU A 109 7.54 3.31 5.18
N TYR A 110 7.57 2.01 5.39
CA TYR A 110 8.05 1.39 6.61
C TYR A 110 9.42 0.77 6.37
N ASP A 111 10.40 1.17 7.17
CA ASP A 111 11.73 0.57 7.22
C ASP A 111 11.75 -0.48 8.33
N ALA A 112 11.97 -1.75 7.96
CA ALA A 112 11.94 -2.86 8.91
C ALA A 112 13.16 -2.86 9.84
N LYS A 113 14.31 -2.34 9.41
CA LYS A 113 15.53 -2.24 10.20
C LYS A 113 15.38 -1.20 11.30
N GLU A 114 14.93 -0.02 10.92
CA GLU A 114 14.72 1.10 11.84
C GLU A 114 13.39 0.99 12.61
N LYS A 115 12.51 0.06 12.21
CA LYS A 115 11.11 -0.09 12.71
C LYS A 115 10.34 1.22 12.64
N LYS A 116 10.56 1.99 11.60
CA LYS A 116 10.06 3.35 11.45
C LYS A 116 9.13 3.47 10.26
N LEU A 117 7.98 4.10 10.48
CA LEU A 117 7.03 4.47 9.44
C LEU A 117 7.19 5.96 9.13
N VAL A 118 7.36 6.31 7.85
CA VAL A 118 7.51 7.68 7.37
C VAL A 118 6.55 7.96 6.22
N ARG A 119 6.20 9.23 6.02
CA ARG A 119 5.42 9.66 4.86
C ARG A 119 6.34 10.02 3.71
N LEU A 120 6.07 9.44 2.53
CA LEU A 120 6.67 9.83 1.27
C LEU A 120 5.71 10.80 0.56
N SER A 121 6.08 12.06 0.53
CA SER A 121 5.24 13.11 -0.08
C SER A 121 6.13 14.26 -0.56
N PRO A 122 6.93 14.05 -1.61
CA PRO A 122 7.73 15.13 -2.17
C PRO A 122 6.79 16.21 -2.72
N ALA A 123 7.13 17.46 -2.42
CA ALA A 123 6.35 18.62 -2.83
C ALA A 123 6.21 18.65 -4.36
N GLY A 124 4.99 18.83 -4.86
CA GLY A 124 4.69 18.95 -6.28
C GLY A 124 4.40 17.64 -7.01
N SER A 125 4.54 16.48 -6.38
CA SER A 125 4.16 15.20 -6.99
C SER A 125 2.66 14.94 -6.90
N VAL A 126 2.09 14.26 -7.91
CA VAL A 126 0.68 13.79 -7.88
C VAL A 126 0.43 12.83 -6.71
N VAL A 127 1.46 12.09 -6.27
CA VAL A 127 1.38 11.18 -5.11
C VAL A 127 1.11 11.92 -3.81
N SER A 128 1.58 13.16 -3.68
CA SER A 128 1.45 13.94 -2.43
C SER A 128 0.03 14.47 -2.18
N SER A 129 -0.78 14.56 -3.22
CA SER A 129 -2.10 15.23 -3.18
C SER A 129 -3.26 14.34 -3.61
N SER A 130 -3.00 13.12 -4.04
CA SER A 130 -4.02 12.22 -4.60
C SER A 130 -4.07 10.89 -3.88
N PRO A 131 -5.23 10.22 -3.82
CA PRO A 131 -5.31 8.83 -3.40
C PRO A 131 -4.40 7.94 -4.25
N VAL A 132 -3.60 7.12 -3.58
CA VAL A 132 -2.79 6.07 -4.20
C VAL A 132 -3.67 4.83 -4.36
N ASN A 133 -3.92 4.41 -5.59
CA ASN A 133 -4.83 3.29 -5.87
C ASN A 133 -4.10 1.96 -6.01
N CYS A 134 -2.89 1.99 -6.58
CA CYS A 134 -2.09 0.78 -6.77
C CYS A 134 -0.59 1.08 -6.69
N LEU A 135 0.16 0.04 -6.34
CA LEU A 135 1.61 0.02 -6.29
C LEU A 135 2.09 -1.17 -7.10
N TYR A 136 3.07 -0.97 -7.97
CA TYR A 136 3.67 -2.02 -8.77
C TYR A 136 5.20 -1.92 -8.73
N SER A 137 5.86 -3.02 -8.40
CA SER A 137 7.31 -3.13 -8.48
C SER A 137 7.67 -3.97 -9.69
N ALA A 138 8.40 -3.37 -10.60
CA ALA A 138 8.87 -4.05 -11.79
C ALA A 138 10.11 -4.93 -11.48
N PRO A 139 10.42 -5.91 -12.35
CA PRO A 139 11.60 -6.78 -12.17
C PRO A 139 12.94 -6.03 -12.13
N ASP A 140 13.02 -4.86 -12.73
CA ASP A 140 14.19 -3.97 -12.72
C ASP A 140 14.31 -3.14 -11.43
N HIS A 141 13.45 -3.43 -10.42
CA HIS A 141 13.32 -2.70 -9.17
C HIS A 141 12.74 -1.29 -9.28
N SER A 142 12.27 -0.87 -10.46
CA SER A 142 11.49 0.34 -10.58
C SER A 142 10.17 0.19 -9.80
N PHE A 143 9.70 1.29 -9.23
CA PHE A 143 8.52 1.29 -8.38
C PHE A 143 7.47 2.27 -8.90
N TRP A 144 6.37 1.73 -9.41
CA TRP A 144 5.32 2.51 -10.03
C TRP A 144 4.15 2.73 -9.07
N VAL A 145 3.64 3.94 -9.05
CA VAL A 145 2.56 4.39 -8.17
C VAL A 145 1.41 4.91 -9.02
N GLY A 146 0.29 4.22 -9.00
CA GLY A 146 -0.95 4.67 -9.65
C GLY A 146 -1.79 5.48 -8.68
N THR A 147 -2.26 6.64 -9.12
CA THR A 147 -3.09 7.57 -8.34
C THR A 147 -4.37 7.94 -9.08
N LEU A 148 -5.28 8.67 -8.42
CA LEU A 148 -6.47 9.24 -9.08
C LEU A 148 -6.11 10.33 -10.11
N ALA A 149 -4.92 10.93 -10.03
CA ALA A 149 -4.49 12.03 -10.90
C ALA A 149 -3.49 11.62 -11.99
N GLY A 150 -3.10 10.35 -12.06
CA GLY A 150 -2.09 9.82 -12.98
C GLY A 150 -1.27 8.73 -12.37
N PHE A 151 -0.05 8.57 -12.83
CA PHE A 151 0.89 7.60 -12.26
C PHE A 151 2.31 8.18 -12.22
N SER A 152 3.13 7.64 -11.33
CA SER A 152 4.48 8.12 -11.11
C SER A 152 5.44 6.95 -11.01
N LEU A 153 6.66 7.16 -11.47
CA LEU A 153 7.81 6.31 -11.15
C LEU A 153 8.50 6.87 -9.90
N TYR A 154 8.71 6.05 -8.91
CA TYR A 154 9.44 6.39 -7.71
C TYR A 154 10.86 5.85 -7.78
N ASP A 155 11.82 6.75 -7.66
CA ASP A 155 13.24 6.44 -7.49
C ASP A 155 13.58 6.52 -5.99
N LYS A 156 13.90 5.38 -5.42
CA LYS A 156 14.22 5.28 -4.00
C LYS A 156 15.57 5.91 -3.64
N GLU A 157 16.54 5.87 -4.54
CA GLU A 157 17.89 6.37 -4.26
C GLU A 157 17.89 7.91 -4.13
N THR A 158 17.12 8.55 -5.00
CA THR A 158 16.98 10.02 -5.00
C THR A 158 15.78 10.51 -4.20
N ASN A 159 14.92 9.60 -3.73
CA ASN A 159 13.62 9.90 -3.11
C ASN A 159 12.77 10.83 -3.98
N HIS A 160 12.76 10.60 -5.27
CA HIS A 160 12.10 11.43 -6.27
C HIS A 160 10.96 10.67 -6.96
N PHE A 161 9.86 11.38 -7.25
CA PHE A 161 8.76 10.90 -8.08
C PHE A 161 8.79 11.62 -9.43
N GLN A 162 8.83 10.85 -10.49
CA GLN A 162 8.63 11.35 -11.85
C GLN A 162 7.19 11.07 -12.27
N ASP A 163 6.43 12.14 -12.50
CA ASP A 163 5.01 12.04 -12.82
C ASP A 163 4.78 11.83 -14.32
N TYR A 164 3.81 11.00 -14.66
CA TYR A 164 3.41 10.68 -16.02
C TYR A 164 1.90 10.86 -16.20
N THR A 165 1.51 11.16 -17.45
CA THR A 165 0.11 11.25 -17.86
C THR A 165 -0.14 10.31 -19.04
N ILE A 166 -1.35 9.76 -19.13
CA ILE A 166 -1.77 8.95 -20.26
C ILE A 166 -2.11 9.89 -21.41
N ARG A 167 -1.47 9.70 -22.57
CA ARG A 167 -1.81 10.38 -23.82
C ARG A 167 -2.26 9.35 -24.84
N THR A 168 -3.32 9.64 -25.58
CA THR A 168 -3.80 8.80 -26.69
C THR A 168 -3.67 9.56 -28.00
N ASN A 169 -3.29 8.86 -29.06
CA ASN A 169 -3.09 9.47 -30.39
C ASN A 169 -4.40 10.01 -31.02
N ASP A 170 -5.56 9.60 -30.53
CA ASP A 170 -6.85 9.87 -31.16
C ASP A 170 -7.69 10.94 -30.46
N ARG A 171 -7.22 11.50 -29.36
CA ARG A 171 -7.92 12.57 -28.64
C ARG A 171 -6.93 13.64 -28.20
N GLU A 172 -7.17 14.87 -28.67
CA GLU A 172 -6.55 16.04 -28.11
C GLU A 172 -6.80 16.06 -26.61
N ASP A 173 -5.72 16.01 -25.84
CA ASP A 173 -5.66 16.16 -24.39
C ASP A 173 -6.87 15.56 -23.65
N ILE A 174 -6.73 14.32 -23.20
CA ILE A 174 -7.54 13.84 -22.08
C ILE A 174 -7.10 14.70 -20.89
N ASN A 175 -7.61 15.95 -20.90
CA ASN A 175 -7.28 16.94 -19.91
C ASN A 175 -7.74 16.47 -18.54
N ALA A 176 -6.77 16.08 -17.75
CA ALA A 176 -6.45 16.80 -16.54
C ALA A 176 -7.68 17.14 -15.70
N GLY A 177 -8.27 16.18 -15.10
CA GLY A 177 -9.24 16.46 -14.05
C GLY A 177 -9.85 15.23 -13.43
N ASN A 178 -10.16 14.18 -14.19
CA ASN A 178 -10.81 13.00 -13.64
C ASN A 178 -10.67 11.71 -14.49
N LEU A 179 -9.92 11.72 -15.58
CA LEU A 179 -9.85 10.58 -16.51
C LEU A 179 -8.58 9.73 -16.34
N ASN A 180 -7.57 10.26 -15.65
CA ASN A 180 -6.27 9.64 -15.52
C ASN A 180 -6.09 8.78 -14.26
N GLY A 181 -7.17 8.47 -13.54
CA GLY A 181 -7.10 7.61 -12.35
C GLY A 181 -6.62 6.21 -12.72
N VAL A 182 -5.39 5.88 -12.35
CA VAL A 182 -4.79 4.57 -12.57
C VAL A 182 -5.08 3.68 -11.36
N ASN A 183 -5.80 2.59 -11.61
CA ASN A 183 -6.23 1.63 -10.59
C ASN A 183 -5.40 0.35 -10.59
N ALA A 184 -4.71 0.06 -11.68
CA ALA A 184 -3.84 -1.10 -11.82
C ALA A 184 -2.69 -0.78 -12.77
N ILE A 185 -1.51 -1.29 -12.44
CA ILE A 185 -0.30 -1.22 -13.26
C ILE A 185 0.25 -2.63 -13.38
N TYR A 186 0.65 -3.03 -14.57
CA TYR A 186 1.30 -4.30 -14.83
C TYR A 186 2.29 -4.14 -15.99
N ILE A 187 3.48 -4.69 -15.87
CA ILE A 187 4.45 -4.79 -16.97
C ILE A 187 4.52 -6.26 -17.39
N ASP A 188 4.27 -6.51 -18.66
CA ASP A 188 4.24 -7.85 -19.18
C ASP A 188 5.65 -8.37 -19.57
N ARG A 189 5.74 -9.64 -19.98
CA ARG A 189 7.01 -10.30 -20.35
C ARG A 189 7.66 -9.71 -21.63
N PHE A 190 7.01 -8.78 -22.29
CA PHE A 190 7.50 -8.08 -23.49
C PHE A 190 7.83 -6.62 -23.18
N ASP A 191 7.89 -6.26 -21.87
CA ASP A 191 8.15 -4.92 -21.34
C ASP A 191 7.08 -3.87 -21.70
N TYR A 192 5.88 -4.29 -22.11
CA TYR A 192 4.76 -3.38 -22.27
C TYR A 192 4.13 -3.08 -20.92
N MET A 193 3.97 -1.79 -20.62
CA MET A 193 3.20 -1.34 -19.46
C MET A 193 1.72 -1.33 -19.80
N TRP A 194 0.94 -1.97 -18.95
CA TRP A 194 -0.52 -1.97 -18.99
C TRP A 194 -1.05 -1.15 -17.83
N LEU A 195 -1.95 -0.22 -18.13
CA LEU A 195 -2.59 0.66 -17.16
C LEU A 195 -4.09 0.41 -17.20
N GLY A 196 -4.65 -0.01 -16.06
CA GLY A 196 -6.09 -0.11 -15.87
C GLY A 196 -6.63 1.18 -15.25
N THR A 197 -7.61 1.81 -15.89
CA THR A 197 -8.23 3.04 -15.40
C THR A 197 -9.66 2.82 -14.93
N GLY A 198 -10.19 3.77 -14.15
CA GLY A 198 -11.53 3.64 -13.61
C GLY A 198 -12.66 3.88 -14.63
N ARG A 199 -12.38 4.53 -15.75
CA ARG A 199 -13.42 4.96 -16.71
C ARG A 199 -13.10 4.65 -18.17
N GLU A 200 -11.83 4.72 -18.59
CA GLU A 200 -11.42 4.63 -19.99
C GLU A 200 -10.92 3.24 -20.40
N GLY A 201 -11.02 2.27 -19.49
CA GLY A 201 -10.57 0.90 -19.75
C GLY A 201 -9.07 0.70 -19.52
N ALA A 202 -8.44 -0.14 -20.34
CA ALA A 202 -7.03 -0.47 -20.23
C ALA A 202 -6.22 0.14 -21.37
N PHE A 203 -5.06 0.68 -21.03
CA PHE A 203 -4.08 1.22 -21.96
C PHE A 203 -2.82 0.38 -21.95
N ARG A 204 -2.17 0.27 -23.09
CA ARG A 204 -0.85 -0.36 -23.23
C ARG A 204 0.14 0.67 -23.75
N SER A 205 1.35 0.73 -23.19
CA SER A 205 2.44 1.55 -23.73
C SER A 205 2.82 1.05 -25.14
N VAL A 206 3.27 1.96 -25.96
CA VAL A 206 3.76 1.64 -27.32
C VAL A 206 5.26 1.40 -27.27
N ASP A 207 6.00 2.23 -26.52
CA ASP A 207 7.42 2.08 -26.20
C ASP A 207 7.67 2.67 -24.81
N MET A 208 8.56 2.05 -24.01
CA MET A 208 9.07 2.59 -22.74
C MET A 208 10.52 3.04 -22.89
#